data_91fb274604a07f649524c252195b56d4
#
_entry.id   91fb274604a07f649524c252195b56d4
#
_cell.length_a   1.000
_cell.length_b   1.000
_cell.length_c   1.000
_cell.angle_alpha   90.00
_cell.angle_beta   90.00
_cell.angle_gamma   90.00
#
_symmetry.space_group_name_H-M   'P 1'
#
loop_
_entity.id
_entity.type
_entity.pdbx_description
1 polymer ?
#
loop_
_entity_poly.entity_id
_entity_poly.type
_entity_poly.pdbx_seq_one_letter_code
_entity_poly.pdbx_strand_id
1 'polypeptide(L)'
;DPENIIETLHNAYQAQCLENPEAVKQWGGLKDWHHAIGTGPFILKDFVPGKSATLVKNPDYWGHHERHPQNKLPYLGTLKFLIIPDDEEALEMMRAGKIDIMDRVFYKQAQAMKKSNPEIQQIFIPRTPTVTLQPRNDMKPYNDIRVRMELQMAIDLPAIARSHYEGEIDSYPSTLTATQFMKGWGFPYEDWPQELKDEYAYNPAAAKKLLADAGYPEGFETNVIADTDGDRELLKIVRTYFADIGVKMKIRTMDPASYTEYVENQHKHDQLVYRPYGPLGQTYAPLRVITRLQTGYATNYAMVSDPVFDAFFGKATVAGSETELKQVLREANEYVARKHFVISLLQPKEYSLCQPWLKGYHAQIYSVWMGVGGASLTSFYTARFWVDQRLKKSFWH
;
A
#
# COMPACT_ATOMS: atom_id res chain seq x y z
N ASP A 1 28.16 5.31 -8.20
CA ASP A 1 28.26 4.34 -7.10
C ASP A 1 27.62 3.03 -7.56
N PRO A 2 28.33 1.87 -7.55
CA PRO A 2 27.80 0.57 -7.99
C PRO A 2 26.54 0.13 -7.21
N GLU A 3 26.40 0.52 -5.97
CA GLU A 3 25.23 0.19 -5.16
C GLU A 3 23.97 0.94 -5.64
N ASN A 4 24.11 2.20 -6.05
CA ASN A 4 23.02 2.98 -6.65
C ASN A 4 22.58 2.43 -8.02
N ILE A 5 23.52 1.86 -8.78
CA ILE A 5 23.19 1.23 -10.07
C ILE A 5 22.37 -0.03 -9.85
N ILE A 6 22.73 -0.86 -8.86
CA ILE A 6 22.00 -2.08 -8.53
C ILE A 6 20.59 -1.74 -8.04
N GLU A 7 20.43 -0.73 -7.19
CA GLU A 7 19.12 -0.26 -6.73
C GLU A 7 18.31 0.35 -7.87
N THR A 8 18.92 1.14 -8.74
CA THR A 8 18.28 1.71 -9.93
C THR A 8 17.84 0.62 -10.91
N LEU A 9 18.67 -0.39 -11.15
CA LEU A 9 18.34 -1.55 -11.98
C LEU A 9 17.25 -2.41 -11.32
N HIS A 10 17.28 -2.58 -10.01
CA HIS A 10 16.25 -3.29 -9.28
C HIS A 10 14.89 -2.56 -9.36
N ASN A 11 14.89 -1.25 -9.24
CA ASN A 11 13.69 -0.42 -9.36
C ASN A 11 13.18 -0.31 -10.81
N ALA A 12 14.07 -0.20 -11.78
CA ALA A 12 13.73 -0.26 -13.20
C ALA A 12 13.19 -1.65 -13.59
N TYR A 13 13.70 -2.69 -12.98
CA TYR A 13 13.28 -4.07 -13.18
C TYR A 13 11.84 -4.33 -12.67
N GLN A 14 11.39 -3.65 -11.63
CA GLN A 14 10.00 -3.73 -11.18
C GLN A 14 8.99 -3.12 -12.17
N ALA A 15 9.45 -2.22 -13.01
CA ALA A 15 8.63 -1.51 -13.99
C ALA A 15 8.82 -2.02 -15.44
N GLN A 16 9.81 -2.86 -15.70
CA GLN A 16 10.16 -3.32 -17.04
C GLN A 16 10.23 -4.85 -17.07
N CYS A 17 9.34 -5.47 -17.82
CA CYS A 17 9.43 -6.87 -18.17
C CYS A 17 10.39 -7.00 -19.36
N LEU A 18 11.41 -7.86 -19.25
CA LEU A 18 12.19 -8.25 -20.41
C LEU A 18 11.37 -9.25 -21.23
N GLU A 19 10.92 -8.80 -22.38
CA GLU A 19 10.22 -9.64 -23.32
C GLU A 19 11.23 -10.43 -24.20
N ASN A 20 10.90 -11.67 -24.55
CA ASN A 20 11.71 -12.45 -25.48
C ASN A 20 11.61 -11.82 -26.88
N PRO A 21 12.73 -11.40 -27.52
CA PRO A 21 12.70 -10.71 -28.80
C PRO A 21 12.08 -11.54 -29.94
N GLU A 22 12.29 -12.87 -29.92
CA GLU A 22 11.71 -13.78 -30.92
C GLU A 22 10.20 -13.86 -30.77
N ALA A 23 9.68 -13.91 -29.55
CA ALA A 23 8.26 -13.91 -29.25
C ALA A 23 7.59 -12.60 -29.69
N VAL A 24 8.24 -11.47 -29.37
CA VAL A 24 7.76 -10.14 -29.81
C VAL A 24 7.73 -10.07 -31.35
N LYS A 25 8.78 -10.55 -32.01
CA LYS A 25 8.83 -10.58 -33.48
C LYS A 25 7.77 -11.48 -34.10
N GLN A 26 7.49 -12.63 -33.47
CA GLN A 26 6.53 -13.61 -33.96
C GLN A 26 5.07 -13.15 -33.74
N TRP A 27 4.76 -12.55 -32.59
CA TRP A 27 3.38 -12.26 -32.15
C TRP A 27 3.07 -10.76 -32.00
N GLY A 28 4.00 -9.88 -32.25
CA GLY A 28 3.83 -8.43 -32.13
C GLY A 28 3.73 -7.92 -30.69
N GLY A 29 4.08 -8.75 -29.71
CA GLY A 29 4.05 -8.45 -28.26
C GLY A 29 3.35 -9.54 -27.46
N LEU A 30 3.37 -9.40 -26.13
CA LEU A 30 2.83 -10.38 -25.18
C LEU A 30 1.48 -9.95 -24.57
N LYS A 31 0.64 -9.24 -25.33
CA LYS A 31 -0.70 -8.81 -24.87
C LYS A 31 -1.67 -9.97 -24.71
N ASP A 32 -1.53 -11.02 -25.50
CA ASP A 32 -2.27 -12.26 -25.35
C ASP A 32 -1.52 -13.17 -24.36
N TRP A 33 -2.19 -13.55 -23.29
CA TRP A 33 -1.61 -14.40 -22.25
C TRP A 33 -1.17 -15.78 -22.74
N HIS A 34 -1.74 -16.28 -23.86
CA HIS A 34 -1.30 -17.53 -24.50
C HIS A 34 0.12 -17.45 -25.04
N HIS A 35 0.61 -16.25 -25.26
CA HIS A 35 1.96 -15.96 -25.70
C HIS A 35 2.92 -15.64 -24.55
N ALA A 36 2.44 -15.73 -23.30
CA ALA A 36 3.26 -15.47 -22.12
C ALA A 36 4.35 -16.53 -21.96
N ILE A 37 5.58 -16.16 -22.28
CA ILE A 37 6.78 -17.02 -22.13
C ILE A 37 7.78 -16.36 -21.22
N GLY A 38 8.56 -17.17 -20.51
CA GLY A 38 9.56 -16.69 -19.59
C GLY A 38 10.43 -17.82 -19.04
N THR A 39 11.53 -17.45 -18.40
CA THR A 39 12.48 -18.38 -17.76
C THR A 39 12.21 -18.64 -16.28
N GLY A 40 11.05 -18.18 -15.79
CA GLY A 40 10.64 -18.29 -14.40
C GLY A 40 10.29 -19.71 -13.94
N PRO A 41 10.09 -19.91 -12.63
CA PRO A 41 9.79 -21.24 -12.06
C PRO A 41 8.43 -21.80 -12.44
N PHE A 42 7.52 -20.95 -12.90
CA PHE A 42 6.16 -21.33 -13.29
C PHE A 42 5.80 -20.80 -14.68
N ILE A 43 4.96 -21.55 -15.38
CA ILE A 43 4.42 -21.24 -16.70
C ILE A 43 2.92 -20.95 -16.52
N LEU A 44 2.41 -19.87 -17.10
CA LEU A 44 0.97 -19.55 -17.11
C LEU A 44 0.27 -20.56 -18.01
N LYS A 45 -0.64 -21.35 -17.43
CA LYS A 45 -1.40 -22.40 -18.12
C LYS A 45 -2.81 -22.00 -18.46
N ASP A 46 -3.42 -21.17 -17.61
CA ASP A 46 -4.81 -20.76 -17.75
C ASP A 46 -5.02 -19.38 -17.10
N PHE A 47 -5.81 -18.55 -17.75
CA PHE A 47 -6.18 -17.24 -17.26
C PHE A 47 -7.63 -16.93 -17.58
N VAL A 48 -8.42 -16.75 -16.51
CA VAL A 48 -9.83 -16.37 -16.61
C VAL A 48 -9.95 -14.95 -16.08
N PRO A 49 -10.14 -13.95 -16.97
CA PRO A 49 -10.24 -12.54 -16.56
C PRO A 49 -11.25 -12.32 -15.42
N GLY A 50 -10.85 -11.60 -14.39
CA GLY A 50 -11.68 -11.32 -13.21
C GLY A 50 -11.95 -12.50 -12.28
N LYS A 51 -11.37 -13.70 -12.54
CA LYS A 51 -11.62 -14.90 -11.72
C LYS A 51 -10.34 -15.58 -11.22
N SER A 52 -9.45 -15.96 -12.12
CA SER A 52 -8.28 -16.72 -11.71
C SER A 52 -7.14 -16.73 -12.71
N ALA A 53 -5.93 -17.02 -12.21
CA ALA A 53 -4.78 -17.40 -13.02
C ALA A 53 -4.18 -18.70 -12.46
N THR A 54 -3.87 -19.66 -13.35
CA THR A 54 -3.29 -20.95 -13.00
C THR A 54 -1.92 -21.07 -13.64
N LEU A 55 -0.92 -21.28 -12.80
CA LEU A 55 0.45 -21.50 -13.23
C LEU A 55 0.87 -22.93 -12.87
N VAL A 56 1.64 -23.56 -13.75
CA VAL A 56 2.21 -24.88 -13.53
C VAL A 56 3.73 -24.80 -13.44
N LYS A 57 4.32 -25.76 -12.74
CA LYS A 57 5.77 -25.90 -12.63
C LYS A 57 6.42 -25.87 -14.01
N ASN A 58 7.45 -25.03 -14.17
CA ASN A 58 8.33 -25.05 -15.33
C ASN A 58 9.33 -26.20 -15.17
N PRO A 59 9.27 -27.25 -16.02
CA PRO A 59 10.21 -28.39 -15.94
C PRO A 59 11.66 -27.98 -16.24
N ASP A 60 11.83 -26.92 -17.06
CA ASP A 60 13.12 -26.43 -17.50
C ASP A 60 13.69 -25.32 -16.61
N TYR A 61 13.02 -25.01 -15.49
CA TYR A 61 13.54 -24.01 -14.57
C TYR A 61 14.91 -24.40 -14.02
N TRP A 62 15.85 -23.48 -14.13
CA TRP A 62 17.27 -23.69 -13.81
C TRP A 62 17.57 -23.62 -12.31
N GLY A 63 16.68 -23.05 -11.49
CA GLY A 63 16.95 -22.73 -10.09
C GLY A 63 16.94 -23.95 -9.17
N HIS A 64 17.81 -23.92 -8.18
CA HIS A 64 17.90 -24.88 -7.08
C HIS A 64 17.78 -24.14 -5.75
N HIS A 65 17.46 -24.86 -4.68
CA HIS A 65 17.37 -24.28 -3.35
C HIS A 65 18.78 -23.99 -2.80
N GLU A 66 19.06 -22.78 -2.35
CA GLU A 66 20.39 -22.31 -1.96
C GLU A 66 21.01 -23.13 -0.82
N ARG A 67 20.18 -23.46 0.19
CA ARG A 67 20.63 -24.27 1.35
C ARG A 67 20.54 -25.76 1.13
N HIS A 68 19.92 -26.20 0.04
CA HIS A 68 19.71 -27.60 -0.35
C HIS A 68 19.89 -27.74 -1.87
N PRO A 69 21.11 -27.57 -2.40
CA PRO A 69 21.35 -27.48 -3.84
C PRO A 69 20.92 -28.72 -4.65
N GLN A 70 20.76 -29.86 -3.97
CA GLN A 70 20.20 -31.08 -4.57
C GLN A 70 18.73 -31.00 -4.92
N ASN A 71 18.01 -30.02 -4.34
CA ASN A 71 16.57 -29.83 -4.56
C ASN A 71 16.34 -28.86 -5.70
N LYS A 72 15.77 -29.33 -6.80
CA LYS A 72 15.36 -28.51 -7.94
C LYS A 72 14.06 -27.78 -7.61
N LEU A 73 14.02 -26.48 -7.87
CA LEU A 73 12.84 -25.64 -7.72
C LEU A 73 11.98 -25.66 -9.00
N PRO A 74 10.69 -25.21 -8.94
CA PRO A 74 9.91 -24.97 -7.74
C PRO A 74 9.44 -26.28 -7.07
N TYR A 75 9.10 -26.22 -5.79
CA TYR A 75 8.55 -27.38 -5.07
C TYR A 75 7.08 -27.63 -5.42
N LEU A 76 6.29 -26.56 -5.59
CA LEU A 76 4.88 -26.68 -5.98
C LEU A 76 4.74 -27.10 -7.44
N GLY A 77 3.82 -28.02 -7.70
CA GLY A 77 3.45 -28.40 -9.07
C GLY A 77 2.52 -27.42 -9.74
N THR A 78 1.66 -26.76 -8.96
CA THR A 78 0.67 -25.80 -9.44
C THR A 78 0.53 -24.67 -8.42
N LEU A 79 0.38 -23.45 -8.93
CA LEU A 79 0.06 -22.26 -8.19
C LEU A 79 -1.18 -21.62 -8.82
N LYS A 80 -2.23 -21.40 -8.02
CA LYS A 80 -3.47 -20.80 -8.50
C LYS A 80 -3.78 -19.53 -7.72
N PHE A 81 -3.94 -18.42 -8.43
CA PHE A 81 -4.44 -17.18 -7.88
C PHE A 81 -5.95 -17.09 -8.14
N LEU A 82 -6.69 -16.73 -7.12
CA LEU A 82 -8.13 -16.51 -7.19
C LEU A 82 -8.42 -15.03 -6.95
N ILE A 83 -9.34 -14.48 -7.72
CA ILE A 83 -9.90 -13.15 -7.49
C ILE A 83 -11.26 -13.38 -6.83
N ILE A 84 -11.36 -13.06 -5.55
CA ILE A 84 -12.56 -13.20 -4.73
C ILE A 84 -12.88 -11.79 -4.22
N PRO A 85 -13.85 -11.10 -4.84
CA PRO A 85 -14.13 -9.69 -4.50
C PRO A 85 -14.78 -9.49 -3.14
N ASP A 86 -15.41 -10.53 -2.58
CA ASP A 86 -16.05 -10.48 -1.27
C ASP A 86 -15.12 -11.08 -0.21
N ASP A 87 -14.74 -10.24 0.77
CA ASP A 87 -13.82 -10.64 1.84
C ASP A 87 -14.41 -11.72 2.76
N GLU A 88 -15.73 -11.72 2.98
CA GLU A 88 -16.36 -12.75 3.82
C GLU A 88 -16.40 -14.10 3.10
N GLU A 89 -16.64 -14.10 1.77
CA GLU A 89 -16.50 -15.31 0.96
C GLU A 89 -15.07 -15.85 1.01
N ALA A 90 -14.07 -14.97 0.88
CA ALA A 90 -12.67 -15.36 0.97
C ALA A 90 -12.31 -15.93 2.35
N LEU A 91 -12.83 -15.34 3.43
CA LEU A 91 -12.65 -15.87 4.80
C LEU A 91 -13.32 -17.24 4.98
N GLU A 92 -14.51 -17.46 4.43
CA GLU A 92 -15.17 -18.77 4.46
C GLU A 92 -14.37 -19.82 3.65
N MET A 93 -13.82 -19.44 2.51
CA MET A 93 -12.95 -20.32 1.73
C MET A 93 -11.67 -20.66 2.49
N MET A 94 -11.14 -19.69 3.27
CA MET A 94 -9.97 -19.91 4.13
C MET A 94 -10.31 -20.89 5.27
N ARG A 95 -11.44 -20.70 5.95
CA ARG A 95 -11.93 -21.64 7.00
C ARG A 95 -12.12 -23.04 6.45
N ALA A 96 -12.67 -23.14 5.26
CA ALA A 96 -12.91 -24.41 4.58
C ALA A 96 -11.65 -25.04 3.97
N GLY A 97 -10.47 -24.44 4.13
CA GLY A 97 -9.21 -24.92 3.53
C GLY A 97 -9.17 -24.93 2.01
N LYS A 98 -10.08 -24.19 1.35
CA LYS A 98 -10.14 -24.07 -0.12
C LYS A 98 -9.10 -23.13 -0.70
N ILE A 99 -8.56 -22.24 0.11
CA ILE A 99 -7.42 -21.37 -0.20
C ILE A 99 -6.33 -21.57 0.84
N ASP A 100 -5.08 -21.45 0.41
CA ASP A 100 -3.91 -21.72 1.25
C ASP A 100 -3.33 -20.44 1.86
N ILE A 101 -3.55 -19.27 1.23
CA ILE A 101 -3.10 -17.95 1.68
C ILE A 101 -4.21 -16.93 1.45
N MET A 102 -4.39 -16.03 2.41
CA MET A 102 -5.20 -14.83 2.26
C MET A 102 -4.47 -13.65 2.92
N ASP A 103 -4.18 -12.62 2.15
CA ASP A 103 -3.53 -11.41 2.64
C ASP A 103 -4.55 -10.28 2.87
N ARG A 104 -4.10 -9.19 3.49
CA ARG A 104 -4.89 -7.98 3.73
C ARG A 104 -6.07 -8.20 4.67
N VAL A 105 -5.93 -9.10 5.62
CA VAL A 105 -6.96 -9.39 6.62
C VAL A 105 -6.82 -8.41 7.79
N PHE A 106 -7.87 -7.64 8.06
CA PHE A 106 -7.89 -6.71 9.17
C PHE A 106 -7.96 -7.43 10.52
N TYR A 107 -7.52 -6.75 11.58
CA TYR A 107 -7.41 -7.30 12.93
C TYR A 107 -8.67 -8.03 13.40
N LYS A 108 -9.85 -7.43 13.26
CA LYS A 108 -11.13 -8.05 13.71
C LYS A 108 -11.39 -9.41 13.05
N GLN A 109 -11.18 -9.48 11.75
CA GLN A 109 -11.35 -10.71 10.97
C GLN A 109 -10.27 -11.73 11.33
N ALA A 110 -9.02 -11.29 11.50
CA ALA A 110 -7.92 -12.15 11.94
C ALA A 110 -8.19 -12.72 13.34
N GLN A 111 -8.67 -11.92 14.29
CA GLN A 111 -9.03 -12.40 15.63
C GLN A 111 -10.24 -13.36 15.62
N ALA A 112 -11.25 -13.10 14.81
CA ALA A 112 -12.38 -14.02 14.63
C ALA A 112 -11.88 -15.36 14.08
N MET A 113 -11.00 -15.33 13.07
CA MET A 113 -10.37 -16.52 12.50
C MET A 113 -9.54 -17.28 13.55
N LYS A 114 -8.75 -16.58 14.36
CA LYS A 114 -7.95 -17.20 15.42
C LYS A 114 -8.80 -17.94 16.45
N LYS A 115 -10.00 -17.44 16.74
CA LYS A 115 -10.94 -18.10 17.68
C LYS A 115 -11.59 -19.31 17.05
N SER A 116 -12.00 -19.25 15.79
CA SER A 116 -12.71 -20.35 15.12
C SER A 116 -11.76 -21.41 14.54
N ASN A 117 -10.60 -21.01 14.08
CA ASN A 117 -9.62 -21.87 13.38
C ASN A 117 -8.19 -21.56 13.89
N PRO A 118 -7.88 -21.94 15.15
CA PRO A 118 -6.60 -21.58 15.79
C PRO A 118 -5.38 -22.19 15.11
N GLU A 119 -5.55 -23.21 14.28
CA GLU A 119 -4.52 -23.85 13.46
C GLU A 119 -4.04 -22.97 12.29
N ILE A 120 -4.87 -22.04 11.80
CA ILE A 120 -4.50 -21.12 10.74
C ILE A 120 -3.48 -20.12 11.27
N GLN A 121 -2.32 -20.09 10.63
CA GLN A 121 -1.24 -19.19 11.01
C GLN A 121 -1.62 -17.75 10.66
N GLN A 122 -1.36 -16.85 11.59
CA GLN A 122 -1.53 -15.41 11.39
C GLN A 122 -0.18 -14.74 11.44
N ILE A 123 0.16 -14.04 10.40
CA ILE A 123 1.44 -13.36 10.27
C ILE A 123 1.13 -11.88 10.10
N PHE A 124 1.64 -11.05 11.02
CA PHE A 124 1.53 -9.60 10.89
C PHE A 124 2.31 -9.13 9.66
N ILE A 125 1.65 -8.31 8.85
CA ILE A 125 2.25 -7.69 7.67
C ILE A 125 2.45 -6.21 7.96
N PRO A 126 3.67 -5.76 8.26
CA PRO A 126 3.94 -4.33 8.33
C PRO A 126 3.79 -3.71 6.95
N ARG A 127 2.93 -2.72 6.84
CA ARG A 127 2.71 -2.00 5.58
C ARG A 127 3.40 -0.66 5.57
N THR A 128 3.83 -0.26 4.39
CA THR A 128 4.50 1.03 4.18
C THR A 128 3.57 2.20 3.90
N PRO A 129 2.36 2.05 3.34
CA PRO A 129 1.55 3.24 3.07
C PRO A 129 0.82 3.73 4.31
N THR A 130 0.98 5.01 4.60
CA THR A 130 0.08 5.74 5.49
C THR A 130 -1.26 5.94 4.80
N VAL A 131 -2.36 5.73 5.50
CA VAL A 131 -3.68 6.07 4.98
C VAL A 131 -3.87 7.58 5.11
N THR A 132 -4.28 8.24 4.03
CA THR A 132 -4.44 9.69 3.98
C THR A 132 -5.69 10.10 3.21
N LEU A 133 -6.17 11.31 3.53
CA LEU A 133 -6.95 12.11 2.59
C LEU A 133 -5.98 13.06 1.89
N GLN A 134 -6.04 13.10 0.57
CA GLN A 134 -5.19 13.95 -0.25
C GLN A 134 -6.03 15.09 -0.85
N PRO A 135 -5.94 16.29 -0.26
CA PRO A 135 -6.64 17.47 -0.75
C PRO A 135 -5.96 18.02 -2.01
N ARG A 136 -6.72 18.59 -2.92
CA ARG A 136 -6.20 19.37 -4.07
C ARG A 136 -5.56 20.67 -3.57
N ASN A 137 -4.22 20.64 -3.35
CA ASN A 137 -3.49 21.81 -2.85
C ASN A 137 -3.48 22.99 -3.84
N ASP A 138 -3.81 22.76 -5.10
CA ASP A 138 -3.89 23.76 -6.16
C ASP A 138 -5.25 24.43 -6.27
N MET A 139 -6.28 23.96 -5.52
CA MET A 139 -7.65 24.45 -5.62
C MET A 139 -8.19 24.93 -4.26
N LYS A 140 -9.10 25.91 -4.29
CA LYS A 140 -9.88 26.29 -3.11
C LYS A 140 -10.82 25.15 -2.70
N PRO A 141 -11.05 24.95 -1.39
CA PRO A 141 -10.47 25.73 -0.28
C PRO A 141 -9.08 25.24 0.15
N TYR A 142 -8.56 24.15 -0.39
CA TYR A 142 -7.37 23.41 0.08
C TYR A 142 -6.04 24.05 -0.28
N ASN A 143 -6.00 25.06 -1.13
CA ASN A 143 -4.78 25.83 -1.39
C ASN A 143 -4.37 26.70 -0.17
N ASP A 144 -5.27 26.89 0.80
CA ASP A 144 -4.96 27.51 2.09
C ASP A 144 -4.53 26.44 3.11
N ILE A 145 -3.32 26.57 3.66
CA ILE A 145 -2.79 25.64 4.66
C ILE A 145 -3.68 25.59 5.91
N ARG A 146 -4.33 26.70 6.30
CA ARG A 146 -5.20 26.74 7.48
C ARG A 146 -6.37 25.77 7.34
N VAL A 147 -6.92 25.64 6.13
CA VAL A 147 -7.98 24.67 5.83
C VAL A 147 -7.48 23.25 5.98
N ARG A 148 -6.28 22.93 5.54
CA ARG A 148 -5.71 21.59 5.69
C ARG A 148 -5.38 21.24 7.13
N MET A 149 -4.86 22.21 7.89
CA MET A 149 -4.59 22.07 9.33
C MET A 149 -5.88 21.82 10.12
N GLU A 150 -6.93 22.62 9.87
CA GLU A 150 -8.20 22.44 10.58
C GLU A 150 -8.81 21.07 10.36
N LEU A 151 -8.79 20.56 9.11
CA LEU A 151 -9.28 19.23 8.80
C LEU A 151 -8.47 18.15 9.53
N GLN A 152 -7.16 18.34 9.70
CA GLN A 152 -6.35 17.45 10.52
C GLN A 152 -6.73 17.53 12.00
N MET A 153 -6.87 18.74 12.55
CA MET A 153 -7.24 18.96 13.95
C MET A 153 -8.67 18.54 14.29
N ALA A 154 -9.53 18.40 13.28
CA ALA A 154 -10.90 17.94 13.48
C ALA A 154 -11.03 16.45 13.77
N ILE A 155 -10.00 15.63 13.49
CA ILE A 155 -10.07 14.17 13.55
C ILE A 155 -9.41 13.67 14.85
N ASP A 156 -10.20 12.99 15.70
CA ASP A 156 -9.65 12.30 16.90
C ASP A 156 -9.05 10.95 16.51
N LEU A 157 -7.79 10.98 16.04
CA LEU A 157 -7.07 9.77 15.66
C LEU A 157 -6.94 8.77 16.82
N PRO A 158 -6.61 9.17 18.08
CA PRO A 158 -6.62 8.25 19.20
C PRO A 158 -7.97 7.58 19.48
N ALA A 159 -9.09 8.31 19.33
CA ALA A 159 -10.42 7.73 19.49
C ALA A 159 -10.73 6.71 18.38
N ILE A 160 -10.38 7.03 17.14
CA ILE A 160 -10.52 6.10 15.99
C ILE A 160 -9.68 4.85 16.22
N ALA A 161 -8.43 5.00 16.66
CA ALA A 161 -7.55 3.86 16.98
C ALA A 161 -8.23 2.91 17.98
N ARG A 162 -8.80 3.44 19.05
CA ARG A 162 -9.45 2.62 20.08
C ARG A 162 -10.78 2.01 19.64
N SER A 163 -11.66 2.81 19.01
CA SER A 163 -13.03 2.40 18.74
C SER A 163 -13.21 1.64 17.42
N HIS A 164 -12.47 2.02 16.39
CA HIS A 164 -12.59 1.42 15.06
C HIS A 164 -11.59 0.29 14.86
N TYR A 165 -10.35 0.47 15.31
CA TYR A 165 -9.26 -0.50 15.15
C TYR A 165 -8.90 -1.29 16.42
N GLU A 166 -9.63 -1.11 17.54
CA GLU A 166 -9.38 -1.81 18.83
C GLU A 166 -7.94 -1.64 19.37
N GLY A 167 -7.29 -0.53 19.01
CA GLY A 167 -5.90 -0.24 19.33
C GLY A 167 -4.88 -0.87 18.38
N GLU A 168 -5.33 -1.69 17.43
CA GLU A 168 -4.47 -2.43 16.51
C GLU A 168 -4.08 -1.59 15.28
N ILE A 169 -3.28 -0.58 15.55
CA ILE A 169 -2.67 0.29 14.54
C ILE A 169 -1.18 0.01 14.43
N ASP A 170 -0.62 0.14 13.23
CA ASP A 170 0.83 0.00 12.97
C ASP A 170 1.56 1.32 13.21
N SER A 171 0.94 2.45 12.87
CA SER A 171 1.54 3.76 13.09
C SER A 171 0.52 4.87 13.33
N TYR A 172 0.98 5.89 14.05
CA TYR A 172 0.38 7.21 14.16
C TYR A 172 0.69 8.07 12.92
N PRO A 173 0.19 9.32 12.87
CA PRO A 173 0.44 10.17 11.72
C PRO A 173 1.89 10.14 11.28
N SER A 174 2.11 9.73 10.05
CA SER A 174 3.39 9.84 9.39
C SER A 174 3.12 10.33 7.97
N THR A 175 3.91 11.27 7.52
CA THR A 175 3.60 11.96 6.27
C THR A 175 4.13 11.24 5.05
N LEU A 176 5.32 10.68 5.09
CA LEU A 176 5.92 10.00 3.94
C LEU A 176 6.33 8.56 4.22
N THR A 177 6.74 8.25 5.46
CA THR A 177 7.21 6.91 5.83
C THR A 177 6.73 6.55 7.22
N ALA A 178 6.01 5.46 7.35
CA ALA A 178 5.35 5.09 8.61
C ALA A 178 5.77 3.76 9.18
N THR A 179 6.74 3.03 8.63
CA THR A 179 6.92 1.65 9.02
C THR A 179 8.29 1.33 9.60
N GLN A 180 8.31 0.27 10.38
CA GLN A 180 9.55 -0.31 10.92
C GLN A 180 10.59 -0.70 9.85
N PHE A 181 10.18 -0.95 8.60
CA PHE A 181 11.12 -1.19 7.49
C PHE A 181 11.87 0.06 7.07
N MET A 182 11.27 1.23 7.29
CA MET A 182 11.86 2.52 6.98
C MET A 182 12.41 3.20 8.25
N LYS A 183 12.69 2.40 9.29
CA LYS A 183 13.27 2.93 10.54
C LYS A 183 14.57 3.68 10.25
N GLY A 184 14.60 4.94 10.66
CA GLY A 184 15.73 5.84 10.42
C GLY A 184 15.67 6.59 9.08
N TRP A 185 14.70 6.30 8.21
CA TRP A 185 14.53 6.96 6.90
C TRP A 185 13.47 8.06 6.89
N GLY A 186 12.68 8.16 7.94
CA GLY A 186 11.59 9.11 8.04
C GLY A 186 11.71 10.03 9.24
N PHE A 187 10.62 10.75 9.51
CA PHE A 187 10.44 11.60 10.65
C PHE A 187 9.27 11.06 11.48
N PRO A 188 9.50 10.07 12.38
CA PRO A 188 8.45 9.41 13.12
C PRO A 188 7.80 10.39 14.11
N TYR A 189 6.51 10.19 14.40
CA TYR A 189 5.72 11.06 15.25
C TYR A 189 6.35 11.30 16.65
N GLU A 190 7.03 10.30 17.19
CA GLU A 190 7.72 10.38 18.49
C GLU A 190 8.76 11.49 18.50
N ASP A 191 9.44 11.73 17.39
CA ASP A 191 10.50 12.72 17.21
C ASP A 191 9.95 14.12 16.87
N TRP A 192 8.65 14.26 16.66
CA TRP A 192 8.09 15.57 16.32
C TRP A 192 8.17 16.54 17.49
N PRO A 193 8.51 17.81 17.24
CA PRO A 193 8.42 18.83 18.28
C PRO A 193 6.96 19.05 18.70
N GLN A 194 6.77 19.55 19.93
CA GLN A 194 5.43 19.64 20.52
C GLN A 194 4.48 20.53 19.70
N GLU A 195 4.98 21.66 19.18
CA GLU A 195 4.18 22.55 18.35
C GLU A 195 3.60 21.86 17.11
N LEU A 196 4.38 20.95 16.47
CA LEU A 196 3.89 20.17 15.33
C LEU A 196 2.90 19.08 15.78
N LYS A 197 3.12 18.46 16.93
CA LYS A 197 2.15 17.51 17.50
C LYS A 197 0.82 18.19 17.81
N ASP A 198 0.85 19.43 18.27
CA ASP A 198 -0.36 20.20 18.57
C ASP A 198 -1.18 20.52 17.32
N GLU A 199 -0.54 20.71 16.15
CA GLU A 199 -1.21 20.89 14.86
C GLU A 199 -1.92 19.62 14.36
N TYR A 200 -1.56 18.45 14.89
CA TYR A 200 -2.17 17.16 14.58
C TYR A 200 -3.06 16.62 15.70
N ALA A 201 -3.10 17.31 16.82
CA ALA A 201 -3.93 16.93 17.95
C ALA A 201 -5.41 17.28 17.71
N TYR A 202 -6.31 16.39 18.16
CA TYR A 202 -7.75 16.67 18.11
C TYR A 202 -8.11 17.91 18.88
N ASN A 203 -8.57 18.94 18.18
CA ASN A 203 -8.99 20.22 18.76
C ASN A 203 -10.07 20.88 17.86
N PRO A 204 -11.33 20.44 17.92
CA PRO A 204 -12.38 20.97 17.06
C PRO A 204 -12.69 22.46 17.28
N ALA A 205 -12.40 23.00 18.49
CA ALA A 205 -12.57 24.42 18.75
C ALA A 205 -11.54 25.28 18.00
N ALA A 206 -10.25 24.86 18.03
CA ALA A 206 -9.22 25.50 17.24
C ALA A 206 -9.45 25.31 15.74
N ALA A 207 -9.90 24.13 15.31
CA ALA A 207 -10.26 23.85 13.93
C ALA A 207 -11.33 24.82 13.41
N LYS A 208 -12.43 25.02 14.12
CA LYS A 208 -13.47 26.00 13.75
C LYS A 208 -12.94 27.43 13.64
N LYS A 209 -12.04 27.81 14.54
CA LYS A 209 -11.43 29.14 14.48
C LYS A 209 -10.57 29.32 13.23
N LEU A 210 -9.72 28.34 12.93
CA LEU A 210 -8.89 28.35 11.71
C LEU A 210 -9.74 28.41 10.44
N LEU A 211 -10.88 27.68 10.43
CA LEU A 211 -11.84 27.68 9.33
C LEU A 211 -12.44 29.07 9.12
N ALA A 212 -12.88 29.73 10.21
CA ALA A 212 -13.39 31.10 10.14
C ALA A 212 -12.31 32.09 9.66
N ASP A 213 -11.08 31.97 10.18
CA ASP A 213 -9.94 32.82 9.80
C ASP A 213 -9.53 32.59 8.33
N ALA A 214 -9.81 31.41 7.77
CA ALA A 214 -9.61 31.08 6.35
C ALA A 214 -10.76 31.57 5.44
N GLY A 215 -11.83 32.18 6.03
CA GLY A 215 -12.97 32.72 5.29
C GLY A 215 -14.18 31.80 5.17
N TYR A 216 -14.24 30.72 5.95
CA TYR A 216 -15.34 29.75 5.95
C TYR A 216 -16.00 29.61 7.33
N PRO A 217 -16.53 30.67 7.94
CA PRO A 217 -17.08 30.63 9.31
C PRO A 217 -18.26 29.67 9.47
N GLU A 218 -19.02 29.42 8.38
CA GLU A 218 -20.15 28.47 8.34
C GLU A 218 -19.74 27.09 7.79
N GLY A 219 -18.45 26.85 7.57
CA GLY A 219 -17.97 25.65 6.93
C GLY A 219 -18.11 25.67 5.41
N PHE A 220 -17.95 24.50 4.79
CA PHE A 220 -18.09 24.33 3.34
C PHE A 220 -18.55 22.92 2.97
N GLU A 221 -18.97 22.72 1.72
CA GLU A 221 -19.27 21.41 1.18
C GLU A 221 -18.02 20.85 0.47
N THR A 222 -17.79 19.55 0.64
CA THR A 222 -16.69 18.83 0.00
C THR A 222 -17.10 17.43 -0.43
N ASN A 223 -16.24 16.76 -1.20
CA ASN A 223 -16.37 15.35 -1.48
C ASN A 223 -15.02 14.65 -1.31
N VAL A 224 -15.08 13.35 -0.99
CA VAL A 224 -13.95 12.43 -1.03
C VAL A 224 -14.24 11.31 -2.00
N ILE A 225 -13.28 11.05 -2.88
CA ILE A 225 -13.33 9.91 -3.80
C ILE A 225 -12.49 8.78 -3.21
N ALA A 226 -13.06 7.58 -3.15
CA ALA A 226 -12.41 6.35 -2.76
C ALA A 226 -12.71 5.24 -3.78
N ASP A 227 -11.81 4.29 -3.91
CA ASP A 227 -12.14 3.04 -4.58
C ASP A 227 -13.02 2.14 -3.69
N THR A 228 -13.56 1.08 -4.25
CA THR A 228 -14.42 0.13 -3.50
C THR A 228 -13.67 -0.68 -2.45
N ASP A 229 -12.33 -0.75 -2.56
CA ASP A 229 -11.44 -1.48 -1.63
C ASP A 229 -11.04 -0.62 -0.43
N GLY A 230 -11.41 0.65 -0.42
CA GLY A 230 -11.11 1.58 0.67
C GLY A 230 -11.96 1.34 1.92
N ASP A 231 -11.42 1.70 3.10
CA ASP A 231 -12.14 1.64 4.37
C ASP A 231 -13.26 2.70 4.43
N ARG A 232 -14.45 2.32 3.95
CA ARG A 232 -15.62 3.21 3.93
C ARG A 232 -16.16 3.54 5.32
N GLU A 233 -15.98 2.65 6.28
CA GLU A 233 -16.42 2.91 7.66
C GLU A 233 -15.55 3.98 8.30
N LEU A 234 -14.23 3.95 8.09
CA LEU A 234 -13.34 5.04 8.47
C LEU A 234 -13.77 6.37 7.85
N LEU A 235 -14.11 6.38 6.56
CA LEU A 235 -14.56 7.61 5.89
C LEU A 235 -15.89 8.15 6.47
N LYS A 236 -16.81 7.29 6.91
CA LYS A 236 -18.02 7.71 7.61
C LYS A 236 -17.72 8.34 8.96
N ILE A 237 -16.75 7.78 9.69
CA ILE A 237 -16.29 8.35 10.96
C ILE A 237 -15.68 9.73 10.73
N VAL A 238 -14.76 9.86 9.77
CA VAL A 238 -14.13 11.13 9.40
C VAL A 238 -15.16 12.15 8.96
N ARG A 239 -16.18 11.74 8.20
CA ARG A 239 -17.29 12.62 7.81
C ARG A 239 -18.03 13.19 9.02
N THR A 240 -18.20 12.40 10.08
CA THR A 240 -18.84 12.89 11.32
C THR A 240 -17.98 13.95 11.99
N TYR A 241 -16.68 13.73 12.10
CA TYR A 241 -15.76 14.73 12.65
C TYR A 241 -15.74 16.03 11.82
N PHE A 242 -15.77 15.92 10.51
CA PHE A 242 -15.84 17.11 9.63
C PHE A 242 -17.17 17.86 9.80
N ALA A 243 -18.28 17.14 9.96
CA ALA A 243 -19.58 17.78 10.21
C ALA A 243 -19.60 18.58 11.51
N ASP A 244 -18.89 18.12 12.55
CA ASP A 244 -18.79 18.83 13.83
C ASP A 244 -18.11 20.20 13.72
N ILE A 245 -17.29 20.42 12.68
CA ILE A 245 -16.68 21.71 12.39
C ILE A 245 -17.36 22.47 11.24
N GLY A 246 -18.51 21.98 10.74
CA GLY A 246 -19.28 22.62 9.67
C GLY A 246 -18.92 22.15 8.25
N VAL A 247 -17.99 21.22 8.10
CA VAL A 247 -17.57 20.70 6.77
C VAL A 247 -18.43 19.51 6.37
N LYS A 248 -19.22 19.67 5.31
CA LYS A 248 -20.16 18.65 4.80
C LYS A 248 -19.51 17.79 3.73
N MET A 249 -18.94 16.65 4.13
CA MET A 249 -18.24 15.73 3.22
C MET A 249 -19.18 14.68 2.60
N LYS A 250 -19.23 14.62 1.27
CA LYS A 250 -19.90 13.54 0.51
C LYS A 250 -18.88 12.46 0.15
N ILE A 251 -19.19 11.18 0.42
CA ILE A 251 -18.35 10.05 0.06
C ILE A 251 -18.79 9.54 -1.32
N ARG A 252 -17.88 9.52 -2.28
CA ARG A 252 -18.07 8.99 -3.63
C ARG A 252 -17.19 7.77 -3.82
N THR A 253 -17.79 6.62 -4.09
CA THR A 253 -17.04 5.39 -4.39
C THR A 253 -17.04 5.14 -5.88
N MET A 254 -15.92 4.63 -6.39
CA MET A 254 -15.74 4.20 -7.76
C MET A 254 -15.21 2.78 -7.78
N ASP A 255 -15.52 2.00 -8.80
CA ASP A 255 -14.81 0.76 -9.05
C ASP A 255 -13.32 1.04 -9.36
N PRO A 256 -12.42 0.07 -9.13
CA PRO A 256 -10.98 0.31 -9.26
C PRO A 256 -10.54 0.81 -10.63
N ALA A 257 -11.17 0.34 -11.71
CA ALA A 257 -10.80 0.76 -13.07
C ALA A 257 -11.22 2.21 -13.33
N SER A 258 -12.45 2.58 -12.95
CA SER A 258 -12.94 3.96 -13.03
C SER A 258 -12.14 4.91 -12.13
N TYR A 259 -11.77 4.45 -10.93
CA TYR A 259 -10.94 5.23 -10.02
C TYR A 259 -9.56 5.50 -10.64
N THR A 260 -8.90 4.46 -11.15
CA THR A 260 -7.59 4.58 -11.81
C THR A 260 -7.67 5.57 -12.98
N GLU A 261 -8.67 5.46 -13.83
CA GLU A 261 -8.78 6.36 -14.97
C GLU A 261 -9.08 7.80 -14.56
N TYR A 262 -10.05 8.01 -13.65
CA TYR A 262 -10.49 9.35 -13.26
C TYR A 262 -9.49 10.07 -12.34
N VAL A 263 -8.96 9.35 -11.34
CA VAL A 263 -8.07 9.95 -10.33
C VAL A 263 -6.61 9.84 -10.74
N GLU A 264 -6.16 8.63 -11.14
CA GLU A 264 -4.73 8.38 -11.32
C GLU A 264 -4.21 8.86 -12.67
N ASN A 265 -4.95 8.58 -13.75
CA ASN A 265 -4.50 8.92 -15.11
C ASN A 265 -4.88 10.35 -15.49
N GLN A 266 -6.08 10.79 -15.13
CA GLN A 266 -6.63 12.06 -15.60
C GLN A 266 -6.57 13.19 -14.56
N HIS A 267 -6.31 12.89 -13.28
CA HIS A 267 -6.34 13.86 -12.17
C HIS A 267 -7.60 14.75 -12.15
N LYS A 268 -8.76 14.18 -12.51
CA LYS A 268 -10.05 14.90 -12.61
C LYS A 268 -10.77 15.10 -11.29
N HIS A 269 -10.26 14.51 -10.19
CA HIS A 269 -10.82 14.75 -8.87
C HIS A 269 -10.67 16.24 -8.53
N ASP A 270 -11.71 16.78 -7.92
CA ASP A 270 -11.84 18.21 -7.67
C ASP A 270 -11.64 18.62 -6.21
N GLN A 271 -11.54 17.65 -5.27
CA GLN A 271 -11.40 17.95 -3.84
C GLN A 271 -10.49 16.95 -3.10
N LEU A 272 -11.07 15.96 -2.41
CA LEU A 272 -10.31 14.99 -1.63
C LEU A 272 -10.25 13.63 -2.31
N VAL A 273 -9.12 12.98 -2.18
CA VAL A 273 -8.96 11.56 -2.54
C VAL A 273 -8.56 10.79 -1.30
N TYR A 274 -9.26 9.68 -1.02
CA TYR A 274 -8.85 8.71 -0.02
C TYR A 274 -7.89 7.73 -0.65
N ARG A 275 -6.66 7.70 -0.16
CA ARG A 275 -5.65 6.81 -0.70
C ARG A 275 -4.58 6.46 0.32
N PRO A 276 -4.10 5.22 0.29
CA PRO A 276 -2.84 4.90 0.94
C PRO A 276 -1.72 5.76 0.34
N TYR A 277 -0.98 6.43 1.21
CA TYR A 277 0.15 7.26 0.84
C TYR A 277 1.48 6.60 1.24
N GLY A 278 2.45 6.59 0.37
CA GLY A 278 3.74 5.94 0.61
C GLY A 278 4.10 4.95 -0.51
N PRO A 279 5.30 4.41 -0.53
CA PRO A 279 5.66 3.40 -1.49
C PRO A 279 4.78 2.18 -1.28
N LEU A 280 4.12 1.76 -2.35
CA LEU A 280 3.41 0.50 -2.36
C LEU A 280 4.44 -0.64 -2.23
N GLY A 281 4.30 -1.44 -1.16
CA GLY A 281 5.17 -2.57 -0.91
C GLY A 281 6.45 -2.22 -0.13
N GLN A 282 7.19 -3.24 0.25
CA GLN A 282 8.46 -3.17 0.99
C GLN A 282 9.63 -2.76 0.07
N THR A 283 9.43 -1.78 -0.78
CA THR A 283 10.55 -1.36 -1.61
C THR A 283 11.51 -0.54 -0.79
N TYR A 284 12.73 -0.99 -0.69
CA TYR A 284 13.88 -0.19 -0.38
C TYR A 284 14.09 0.83 -1.52
N ALA A 285 13.18 1.77 -1.63
CA ALA A 285 13.29 2.84 -2.61
C ALA A 285 13.00 4.17 -1.93
N PRO A 286 13.92 4.62 -1.07
CA PRO A 286 13.74 5.85 -0.29
C PRO A 286 13.41 7.06 -1.17
N LEU A 287 13.96 7.15 -2.37
CA LEU A 287 13.66 8.21 -3.33
C LEU A 287 12.21 8.22 -3.81
N ARG A 288 11.54 7.05 -3.91
CA ARG A 288 10.13 6.99 -4.30
C ARG A 288 9.18 7.64 -3.31
N VAL A 289 9.61 7.77 -2.06
CA VAL A 289 8.84 8.45 -1.02
C VAL A 289 8.66 9.93 -1.37
N ILE A 290 9.74 10.60 -1.79
CA ILE A 290 9.72 12.02 -2.15
C ILE A 290 8.92 12.24 -3.45
N THR A 291 9.06 11.38 -4.45
CA THR A 291 8.44 11.61 -5.77
C THR A 291 6.92 11.72 -5.73
N ARG A 292 6.25 11.13 -4.72
CA ARG A 292 4.79 11.10 -4.67
C ARG A 292 4.11 12.44 -4.49
N LEU A 293 4.79 13.44 -3.97
CA LEU A 293 4.29 14.82 -3.86
C LEU A 293 5.06 15.80 -4.75
N GLN A 294 6.01 15.29 -5.55
CA GLN A 294 6.80 16.13 -6.44
C GLN A 294 5.92 16.73 -7.53
N THR A 295 6.16 18.00 -7.84
CA THR A 295 5.43 18.72 -8.88
C THR A 295 5.44 17.98 -10.21
N GLY A 296 4.25 17.76 -10.78
CA GLY A 296 4.07 17.10 -12.06
C GLY A 296 4.28 15.59 -12.06
N TYR A 297 4.53 14.95 -10.89
CA TYR A 297 4.66 13.51 -10.84
C TYR A 297 3.28 12.83 -10.92
N ALA A 298 3.19 11.76 -11.70
CA ALA A 298 1.91 11.10 -12.01
C ALA A 298 1.13 10.62 -10.78
N THR A 299 1.81 10.34 -9.64
CA THR A 299 1.15 9.91 -8.41
C THR A 299 0.96 11.02 -7.38
N ASN A 300 1.16 12.28 -7.76
CA ASN A 300 0.92 13.44 -6.92
C ASN A 300 -0.58 13.81 -6.96
N TYR A 301 -1.42 13.00 -6.35
CA TYR A 301 -2.88 13.25 -6.34
C TYR A 301 -3.28 14.44 -5.47
N ALA A 302 -2.43 14.83 -4.52
CA ALA A 302 -2.61 16.06 -3.74
C ALA A 302 -2.34 17.33 -4.56
N MET A 303 -1.86 17.19 -5.81
CA MET A 303 -1.51 18.29 -6.72
C MET A 303 -0.64 19.36 -6.06
N VAL A 304 0.34 18.90 -5.28
CA VAL A 304 1.35 19.77 -4.68
C VAL A 304 2.23 20.38 -5.78
N SER A 305 2.46 21.68 -5.69
CA SER A 305 3.43 22.39 -6.51
C SER A 305 4.25 23.29 -5.59
N ASP A 306 5.37 22.77 -5.12
CA ASP A 306 6.21 23.43 -4.13
C ASP A 306 7.70 23.25 -4.47
N PRO A 307 8.39 24.32 -4.95
CA PRO A 307 9.77 24.20 -5.38
C PRO A 307 10.77 23.90 -4.24
N VAL A 308 10.40 24.19 -2.98
CA VAL A 308 11.23 23.82 -1.83
C VAL A 308 11.16 22.32 -1.59
N PHE A 309 9.95 21.75 -1.71
CA PHE A 309 9.79 20.31 -1.61
C PHE A 309 10.47 19.59 -2.79
N ASP A 310 10.31 20.09 -4.00
CA ASP A 310 10.93 19.51 -5.21
C ASP A 310 12.46 19.47 -5.12
N ALA A 311 13.07 20.43 -4.44
CA ALA A 311 14.52 20.46 -4.24
C ALA A 311 15.05 19.29 -3.39
N PHE A 312 14.22 18.68 -2.54
CA PHE A 312 14.64 17.49 -1.76
C PHE A 312 14.97 16.30 -2.66
N PHE A 313 14.27 16.13 -3.77
CA PHE A 313 14.59 15.06 -4.72
C PHE A 313 15.99 15.23 -5.30
N GLY A 314 16.32 16.45 -5.75
CA GLY A 314 17.66 16.77 -6.24
C GLY A 314 18.76 16.53 -5.20
N LYS A 315 18.53 16.95 -3.94
CA LYS A 315 19.47 16.68 -2.84
C LYS A 315 19.64 15.17 -2.59
N ALA A 316 18.54 14.43 -2.61
CA ALA A 316 18.56 12.98 -2.36
C ALA A 316 19.30 12.21 -3.46
N THR A 317 19.18 12.63 -4.72
CA THR A 317 19.87 11.96 -5.85
C THR A 317 21.38 12.17 -5.88
N VAL A 318 21.89 13.20 -5.22
CA VAL A 318 23.34 13.50 -5.16
C VAL A 318 23.94 13.18 -3.78
N ALA A 319 23.18 12.62 -2.88
CA ALA A 319 23.67 12.23 -1.56
C ALA A 319 24.85 11.25 -1.67
N GLY A 320 25.96 11.58 -1.05
CA GLY A 320 27.21 10.82 -1.13
C GLY A 320 27.28 9.64 -0.17
N SER A 321 26.28 9.50 0.72
CA SER A 321 26.20 8.44 1.73
C SER A 321 24.77 8.14 2.15
N GLU A 322 24.54 6.93 2.67
CA GLU A 322 23.24 6.55 3.24
C GLU A 322 22.82 7.49 4.37
N THR A 323 23.78 7.93 5.21
CA THR A 323 23.51 8.87 6.30
C THR A 323 22.99 10.21 5.78
N GLU A 324 23.60 10.74 4.75
CA GLU A 324 23.17 11.99 4.12
C GLU A 324 21.79 11.82 3.45
N LEU A 325 21.56 10.72 2.75
CA LEU A 325 20.28 10.40 2.16
C LEU A 325 19.17 10.31 3.22
N LYS A 326 19.43 9.62 4.35
CA LYS A 326 18.50 9.55 5.50
C LYS A 326 18.17 10.93 6.05
N GLN A 327 19.17 11.80 6.15
CA GLN A 327 18.96 13.17 6.63
C GLN A 327 18.06 13.95 5.66
N VAL A 328 18.31 13.90 4.38
CA VAL A 328 17.48 14.57 3.37
C VAL A 328 16.03 14.06 3.42
N LEU A 329 15.82 12.76 3.56
CA LEU A 329 14.48 12.18 3.65
C LEU A 329 13.76 12.57 4.95
N ARG A 330 14.49 12.65 6.07
CA ARG A 330 13.94 13.12 7.34
C ARG A 330 13.48 14.58 7.23
N GLU A 331 14.30 15.45 6.65
CA GLU A 331 13.95 16.86 6.40
C GLU A 331 12.74 17.00 5.47
N ALA A 332 12.68 16.20 4.40
CA ALA A 332 11.53 16.17 3.50
C ALA A 332 10.23 15.74 4.21
N ASN A 333 10.31 14.73 5.08
CA ASN A 333 9.19 14.27 5.91
C ASN A 333 8.68 15.36 6.85
N GLU A 334 9.60 16.03 7.57
CA GLU A 334 9.26 17.14 8.45
C GLU A 334 8.61 18.28 7.66
N TYR A 335 9.16 18.62 6.50
CA TYR A 335 8.61 19.65 5.64
C TYR A 335 7.16 19.34 5.21
N VAL A 336 6.89 18.11 4.78
CA VAL A 336 5.54 17.68 4.41
C VAL A 336 4.58 17.75 5.60
N ALA A 337 5.03 17.35 6.80
CA ALA A 337 4.23 17.46 8.01
C ALA A 337 3.84 18.92 8.29
N ARG A 338 4.83 19.84 8.30
CA ARG A 338 4.59 21.26 8.54
C ARG A 338 3.75 21.98 7.48
N LYS A 339 3.73 21.42 6.26
CA LYS A 339 2.93 21.96 5.14
C LYS A 339 1.52 21.38 5.06
N HIS A 340 1.22 20.35 5.83
CA HIS A 340 -0.06 19.65 5.76
C HIS A 340 -0.50 19.35 4.32
N PHE A 341 0.41 18.90 3.47
CA PHE A 341 0.09 18.59 2.08
C PHE A 341 -0.95 17.47 1.98
N VAL A 342 -1.00 16.60 2.97
CA VAL A 342 -1.97 15.53 3.13
C VAL A 342 -2.58 15.57 4.53
N ILE A 343 -3.80 15.05 4.69
CA ILE A 343 -4.43 14.83 5.98
C ILE A 343 -4.14 13.37 6.36
N SER A 344 -3.34 13.19 7.39
CA SER A 344 -2.92 11.87 7.83
C SER A 344 -4.01 11.18 8.63
N LEU A 345 -4.24 9.93 8.31
CA LEU A 345 -5.10 9.04 9.08
C LEU A 345 -4.24 7.96 9.76
N LEU A 346 -4.88 6.93 10.28
CA LEU A 346 -4.19 5.82 10.94
C LEU A 346 -3.88 4.71 9.94
N GLN A 347 -2.77 4.01 10.17
CA GLN A 347 -2.46 2.78 9.47
C GLN A 347 -2.90 1.60 10.34
N PRO A 348 -3.97 0.87 9.98
CA PRO A 348 -4.38 -0.33 10.70
C PRO A 348 -3.36 -1.45 10.48
N LYS A 349 -3.25 -2.35 11.46
CA LYS A 349 -2.52 -3.60 11.29
C LYS A 349 -3.27 -4.53 10.36
N GLU A 350 -2.54 -5.12 9.45
CA GLU A 350 -3.01 -6.15 8.56
C GLU A 350 -2.27 -7.47 8.78
N TYR A 351 -2.94 -8.55 8.49
CA TYR A 351 -2.43 -9.90 8.68
C TYR A 351 -2.50 -10.68 7.38
N SER A 352 -1.57 -11.60 7.22
CA SER A 352 -1.69 -12.69 6.28
C SER A 352 -2.13 -13.94 7.02
N LEU A 353 -3.16 -14.59 6.52
CA LEU A 353 -3.58 -15.90 6.97
C LEU A 353 -2.96 -16.97 6.08
N CYS A 354 -2.44 -18.02 6.71
CA CYS A 354 -1.77 -19.10 6.01
C CYS A 354 -2.19 -20.45 6.58
N GLN A 355 -2.55 -21.39 5.72
CA GLN A 355 -2.88 -22.73 6.15
C GLN A 355 -1.67 -23.44 6.76
N PRO A 356 -1.87 -24.26 7.83
CA PRO A 356 -0.78 -24.87 8.56
C PRO A 356 0.05 -25.86 7.74
N TRP A 357 -0.51 -26.41 6.67
CA TRP A 357 0.19 -27.32 5.75
C TRP A 357 1.08 -26.62 4.72
N LEU A 358 0.88 -25.30 4.47
CA LEU A 358 1.75 -24.53 3.59
C LEU A 358 3.02 -24.14 4.33
N LYS A 359 4.16 -24.48 3.77
CA LYS A 359 5.48 -24.24 4.35
C LYS A 359 6.32 -23.31 3.47
N GLY A 360 7.25 -22.59 4.10
CA GLY A 360 8.12 -21.63 3.41
C GLY A 360 7.48 -20.25 3.19
N TYR A 361 6.20 -20.08 3.58
CA TYR A 361 5.52 -18.80 3.56
C TYR A 361 5.70 -18.09 4.92
N HIS A 362 6.12 -16.82 4.88
CA HIS A 362 6.35 -15.97 6.04
C HIS A 362 5.82 -14.55 5.79
N ALA A 363 4.67 -14.44 5.09
CA ALA A 363 4.10 -13.19 4.64
C ALA A 363 5.08 -12.33 3.82
N GLN A 364 5.79 -12.97 2.91
CA GLN A 364 6.62 -12.28 1.95
C GLN A 364 5.69 -11.48 1.02
N ILE A 365 5.35 -10.28 1.41
CA ILE A 365 4.34 -9.39 0.84
C ILE A 365 4.43 -9.31 -0.68
N TYR A 366 5.64 -9.40 -1.22
CA TYR A 366 5.87 -9.36 -2.65
C TYR A 366 5.34 -10.58 -3.39
N SER A 367 5.17 -11.71 -2.71
CA SER A 367 4.72 -12.93 -3.37
C SER A 367 3.28 -12.86 -3.85
N VAL A 368 2.47 -11.99 -3.27
CA VAL A 368 1.04 -11.90 -3.55
C VAL A 368 0.67 -10.59 -4.22
N TRP A 369 1.34 -9.49 -3.88
CA TRP A 369 0.96 -8.15 -4.31
C TRP A 369 1.44 -7.76 -5.71
N MET A 370 2.54 -8.34 -6.17
CA MET A 370 3.15 -7.99 -7.47
C MET A 370 2.54 -8.73 -8.67
N GLY A 371 1.44 -9.45 -8.46
CA GLY A 371 0.70 -10.08 -9.54
C GLY A 371 1.39 -11.30 -10.17
N VAL A 372 0.62 -12.00 -10.98
CA VAL A 372 0.99 -13.28 -11.61
C VAL A 372 2.16 -13.20 -12.58
N GLY A 373 2.51 -12.02 -13.03
CA GLY A 373 3.66 -11.78 -13.92
C GLY A 373 4.71 -10.87 -13.32
N GLY A 374 4.54 -10.57 -12.03
CA GLY A 374 5.40 -9.60 -11.35
C GLY A 374 6.83 -10.06 -11.26
N ALA A 375 7.68 -9.09 -11.40
CA ALA A 375 9.10 -9.21 -11.35
C ALA A 375 9.59 -9.99 -10.14
N SER A 376 10.45 -10.90 -10.41
CA SER A 376 11.55 -11.52 -9.63
C SER A 376 11.26 -12.03 -8.22
N LEU A 377 10.83 -11.20 -7.28
CA LEU A 377 10.77 -11.62 -5.88
C LEU A 377 9.60 -12.56 -5.59
N THR A 378 8.45 -12.37 -6.23
CA THR A 378 7.31 -13.28 -6.10
C THR A 378 7.66 -14.68 -6.57
N SER A 379 8.27 -14.79 -7.74
CA SER A 379 8.68 -16.07 -8.30
C SER A 379 9.79 -16.71 -7.47
N PHE A 380 10.72 -15.92 -6.91
CA PHE A 380 11.75 -16.40 -6.02
C PHE A 380 11.17 -17.04 -4.75
N TYR A 381 10.22 -16.39 -4.09
CA TYR A 381 9.61 -16.92 -2.86
C TYR A 381 8.66 -18.08 -3.15
N THR A 382 7.75 -17.94 -4.11
CA THR A 382 6.76 -18.98 -4.41
C THR A 382 7.38 -20.27 -4.92
N ALA A 383 8.55 -20.21 -5.56
CA ALA A 383 9.32 -21.39 -5.93
C ALA A 383 9.75 -22.25 -4.74
N ARG A 384 9.83 -21.65 -3.54
CA ARG A 384 10.27 -22.30 -2.30
C ARG A 384 9.14 -22.76 -1.41
N PHE A 385 7.91 -22.42 -1.73
CA PHE A 385 6.74 -22.90 -1.00
C PHE A 385 6.52 -24.39 -1.29
N TRP A 386 6.12 -25.11 -0.26
CA TRP A 386 5.75 -26.49 -0.41
C TRP A 386 4.60 -26.87 0.53
N VAL A 387 3.86 -27.90 0.17
CA VAL A 387 2.68 -28.34 0.91
C VAL A 387 3.01 -29.65 1.62
N ASP A 388 2.87 -29.65 2.95
CA ASP A 388 2.85 -30.89 3.73
C ASP A 388 1.57 -31.66 3.43
N GLN A 389 1.71 -32.63 2.50
CA GLN A 389 0.59 -33.42 2.01
C GLN A 389 -0.04 -34.32 3.10
N ARG A 390 0.75 -34.73 4.11
CA ARG A 390 0.23 -35.55 5.21
C ARG A 390 -0.64 -34.70 6.11
N LEU A 391 -0.13 -33.52 6.47
CA LEU A 391 -0.88 -32.56 7.28
C LEU A 391 -2.13 -32.09 6.54
N LYS A 392 -2.05 -31.74 5.26
CA LYS A 392 -3.20 -31.32 4.46
C LYS A 392 -4.29 -32.39 4.44
N LYS A 393 -3.92 -33.67 4.26
CA LYS A 393 -4.90 -34.78 4.28
C LYS A 393 -5.58 -34.95 5.63
N SER A 394 -4.88 -34.73 6.75
CA SER A 394 -5.47 -34.87 8.08
C SER A 394 -6.54 -33.83 8.42
N PHE A 395 -6.61 -32.72 7.70
CA PHE A 395 -7.65 -31.69 7.86
C PHE A 395 -8.93 -31.96 7.07
N TRP A 396 -8.92 -32.93 6.15
CA TRP A 396 -10.08 -33.27 5.34
C TRP A 396 -10.81 -34.55 5.83
N HIS A 397 -10.40 -35.07 6.96
CA HIS A 397 -11.01 -36.20 7.63
C HIS A 397 -11.51 -35.80 9.04
#